data_f2428fd3601a1cd008492967450da577
#
_entry.id   f2428fd3601a1cd008492967450da577
#
_cell.length_a   1.000
_cell.length_b   1.000
_cell.length_c   1.000
_cell.angle_alpha   90.00
_cell.angle_beta   90.00
_cell.angle_gamma   90.00
#
_symmetry.space_group_name_H-M   'P 1'
#
loop_
_entity.id
_entity.type
_entity.pdbx_description
1 polymer ?
#
loop_
_entity_poly.entity_id
_entity_poly.type
_entity_poly.pdbx_seq_one_letter_code
_entity_poly.pdbx_strand_id
1 'polypeptide(L)'
;MNTFEEDLVLEGDRMIEHQPSISDKSLRINLNHNIYGTFSEIGAGQETVRHFFRAGGSSRTIAKAMSAYDKSFSDAIYTVEKDGRYVTESRLIKMLDYETRKIEERIPREDNPTKTFFSYANTVATIDYAKKNKGHGWVGIKFQSKPNESYSTIILHIQFKETDSKLQQETLGILGVNLIYGAYYQHHDTKKLIHSLYDHLDKDQVEIDSINFSGPLFKNIDNRLMSLFLVKNGMTQAVMFGPDGQSKLPANVLYRKNILALRGSFRPVTIVNMNMYKKSMDSFVSENNLDPHDTTVVFEITLSNLLMEGKIDEIDFLHRADLLCSLGQTVMISCFQEYYKLTEYFAHYTNEKVALAMGVSSLL
;
A
#
# COMPACT_ATOMS: atom_id res chain seq x y z
N MET A 1 0.06 -31.28 -24.00
CA MET A 1 1.15 -31.61 -23.09
C MET A 1 2.37 -30.86 -23.62
N ASN A 2 2.47 -29.59 -23.29
CA ASN A 2 3.62 -28.73 -23.61
C ASN A 2 4.10 -28.15 -22.29
N THR A 3 5.15 -28.75 -21.80
CA THR A 3 5.98 -28.23 -20.73
C THR A 3 6.68 -26.99 -21.27
N PHE A 4 6.34 -25.80 -20.72
CA PHE A 4 7.24 -24.65 -20.84
C PHE A 4 8.45 -24.97 -19.95
N GLU A 5 9.51 -25.51 -20.56
CA GLU A 5 10.83 -25.54 -19.96
C GLU A 5 11.29 -24.11 -19.75
N GLU A 6 11.81 -23.85 -18.58
CA GLU A 6 12.46 -22.60 -18.21
C GLU A 6 13.61 -22.35 -19.19
N ASP A 7 13.49 -21.28 -20.00
CA ASP A 7 14.59 -20.82 -20.83
C ASP A 7 15.70 -20.25 -19.94
N LEU A 8 16.62 -21.14 -19.54
CA LEU A 8 17.87 -20.80 -18.85
C LEU A 8 18.90 -20.41 -19.92
N VAL A 9 19.16 -19.12 -20.06
CA VAL A 9 20.29 -18.63 -20.84
C VAL A 9 21.52 -18.59 -19.93
N LEU A 10 22.47 -19.46 -20.17
CA LEU A 10 23.77 -19.51 -19.52
C LEU A 10 24.71 -18.46 -20.16
N GLU A 11 24.92 -17.33 -19.51
CA GLU A 11 26.10 -16.49 -19.70
C GLU A 11 26.83 -16.32 -18.36
N GLY A 12 27.92 -17.01 -18.21
CA GLY A 12 28.95 -16.80 -17.17
C GLY A 12 28.45 -16.83 -15.73
N ASP A 13 28.36 -18.02 -15.11
CA ASP A 13 28.28 -18.31 -13.65
C ASP A 13 27.31 -17.53 -12.77
N ARG A 14 26.32 -16.83 -13.33
CA ARG A 14 25.13 -16.34 -12.61
C ARG A 14 23.88 -16.69 -13.42
N MET A 15 23.03 -17.55 -12.86
CA MET A 15 21.66 -17.70 -13.37
C MET A 15 20.95 -16.36 -13.28
N ILE A 16 20.79 -15.66 -14.39
CA ILE A 16 19.92 -14.48 -14.48
C ILE A 16 18.50 -15.02 -14.60
N GLU A 17 17.76 -15.02 -13.49
CA GLU A 17 16.32 -15.31 -13.51
C GLU A 17 15.67 -14.26 -14.42
N HIS A 18 15.24 -14.65 -15.62
CA HIS A 18 14.66 -13.72 -16.59
C HIS A 18 13.34 -13.22 -16.05
N GLN A 19 13.26 -11.93 -15.73
CA GLN A 19 12.04 -11.29 -15.23
C GLN A 19 10.98 -11.27 -16.35
N PRO A 20 9.79 -11.92 -16.18
CA PRO A 20 8.77 -11.95 -17.22
C PRO A 20 8.30 -10.53 -17.56
N SER A 21 8.09 -10.23 -18.84
CA SER A 21 7.50 -8.98 -19.27
C SER A 21 6.05 -8.84 -18.78
N ILE A 22 5.50 -7.63 -18.81
CA ILE A 22 4.10 -7.39 -18.44
C ILE A 22 3.14 -8.16 -19.35
N SER A 23 3.48 -8.31 -20.62
CA SER A 23 2.72 -9.12 -21.57
C SER A 23 2.75 -10.61 -21.18
N ASP A 24 3.94 -11.15 -20.81
CA ASP A 24 4.07 -12.56 -20.41
C ASP A 24 3.32 -12.86 -19.12
N LYS A 25 3.38 -11.96 -18.13
CA LYS A 25 2.60 -12.05 -16.89
C LYS A 25 1.10 -12.09 -17.18
N SER A 26 0.61 -11.19 -18.02
CA SER A 26 -0.80 -11.12 -18.40
C SER A 26 -1.22 -12.38 -19.19
N LEU A 27 -0.40 -12.82 -20.12
CA LEU A 27 -0.65 -14.02 -20.93
C LEU A 27 -0.66 -15.29 -20.05
N ARG A 28 0.26 -15.41 -19.10
CA ARG A 28 0.30 -16.56 -18.19
C ARG A 28 -0.96 -16.66 -17.33
N ILE A 29 -1.51 -15.54 -16.87
CA ILE A 29 -2.82 -15.51 -16.19
C ILE A 29 -3.92 -15.92 -17.16
N ASN A 30 -3.98 -15.34 -18.37
CA ASN A 30 -5.03 -15.61 -19.36
C ASN A 30 -5.07 -17.07 -19.81
N LEU A 31 -3.91 -17.73 -19.91
CA LEU A 31 -3.82 -19.13 -20.32
C LEU A 31 -4.11 -20.13 -19.19
N ASN A 32 -4.15 -19.66 -17.94
CA ASN A 32 -4.52 -20.50 -16.81
C ASN A 32 -6.05 -20.62 -16.71
N HIS A 33 -6.60 -21.69 -17.28
CA HIS A 33 -8.05 -21.90 -17.32
C HIS A 33 -8.72 -22.07 -15.94
N ASN A 34 -7.95 -22.23 -14.89
CA ASN A 34 -8.48 -22.28 -13.51
C ASN A 34 -8.67 -20.88 -12.91
N ILE A 35 -8.07 -19.84 -13.47
CA ILE A 35 -8.23 -18.47 -12.99
C ILE A 35 -9.40 -17.80 -13.71
N TYR A 36 -10.33 -17.20 -12.96
CA TYR A 36 -11.49 -16.52 -13.53
C TYR A 36 -11.90 -15.32 -12.66
N GLY A 37 -12.05 -14.15 -13.25
CA GLY A 37 -12.32 -12.99 -12.43
C GLY A 37 -12.82 -11.75 -13.14
N THR A 38 -13.01 -10.71 -12.34
CA THR A 38 -13.58 -9.43 -12.77
C THR A 38 -12.59 -8.29 -12.52
N PHE A 39 -12.69 -7.27 -13.38
CA PHE A 39 -12.01 -6.00 -13.23
C PHE A 39 -13.04 -4.89 -13.04
N SER A 40 -12.83 -4.04 -12.03
CA SER A 40 -13.68 -2.90 -11.74
C SER A 40 -12.79 -1.68 -11.42
N GLU A 41 -12.84 -0.71 -12.31
CA GLU A 41 -11.88 0.39 -12.33
C GLU A 41 -12.64 1.72 -12.27
N ILE A 42 -12.42 2.50 -11.19
CA ILE A 42 -13.02 3.82 -11.00
C ILE A 42 -11.99 4.91 -11.24
N GLY A 43 -12.39 5.91 -12.00
CA GLY A 43 -11.53 7.03 -12.38
C GLY A 43 -10.61 6.65 -13.52
N ALA A 44 -9.31 6.91 -13.38
CA ALA A 44 -8.34 6.79 -14.46
C ALA A 44 -7.60 5.43 -14.48
N GLY A 45 -8.24 4.35 -14.06
CA GLY A 45 -7.58 3.06 -13.80
C GLY A 45 -7.68 1.99 -14.89
N GLN A 46 -8.07 2.31 -16.13
CA GLN A 46 -8.46 1.33 -17.15
C GLN A 46 -7.32 0.55 -17.81
N GLU A 47 -6.07 0.94 -17.58
CA GLU A 47 -4.93 0.32 -18.26
C GLU A 47 -4.62 -1.10 -17.75
N THR A 48 -4.98 -1.45 -16.51
CA THR A 48 -4.69 -2.81 -16.00
C THR A 48 -5.37 -3.88 -16.84
N VAL A 49 -6.68 -3.83 -17.02
CA VAL A 49 -7.39 -4.83 -17.82
C VAL A 49 -6.97 -4.81 -19.30
N ARG A 50 -6.55 -3.65 -19.79
CA ARG A 50 -6.10 -3.49 -21.16
C ARG A 50 -4.85 -4.33 -21.48
N HIS A 51 -3.92 -4.49 -20.52
CA HIS A 51 -2.77 -5.39 -20.68
C HIS A 51 -3.22 -6.84 -20.91
N PHE A 52 -4.22 -7.32 -20.18
CA PHE A 52 -4.76 -8.68 -20.34
C PHE A 52 -5.44 -8.87 -21.71
N PHE A 53 -6.23 -7.89 -22.17
CA PHE A 53 -6.85 -7.96 -23.51
C PHE A 53 -5.81 -7.93 -24.64
N ARG A 54 -4.77 -7.12 -24.50
CA ARG A 54 -3.68 -7.03 -25.50
C ARG A 54 -2.82 -8.29 -25.55
N ALA A 55 -2.59 -8.96 -24.42
CA ALA A 55 -1.84 -10.21 -24.37
C ALA A 55 -2.59 -11.38 -25.06
N GLY A 56 -3.91 -11.28 -25.23
CA GLY A 56 -4.75 -12.32 -25.84
C GLY A 56 -5.12 -13.45 -24.86
N GLY A 57 -5.94 -14.39 -25.33
CA GLY A 57 -6.36 -15.56 -24.54
C GLY A 57 -7.32 -15.28 -23.37
N SER A 58 -7.81 -14.05 -23.21
CA SER A 58 -8.57 -13.58 -22.04
C SER A 58 -10.02 -14.09 -21.94
N SER A 59 -10.59 -14.64 -23.01
CA SER A 59 -12.02 -15.00 -23.08
C SER A 59 -12.49 -16.04 -22.06
N ARG A 60 -11.57 -16.80 -21.46
CA ARG A 60 -11.87 -17.84 -20.46
C ARG A 60 -11.42 -17.46 -19.05
N THR A 61 -10.84 -16.28 -18.89
CA THR A 61 -10.25 -15.79 -17.64
C THR A 61 -10.92 -14.51 -17.16
N ILE A 62 -11.28 -13.60 -18.07
CA ILE A 62 -11.93 -12.35 -17.71
C ILE A 62 -13.44 -12.48 -17.90
N ALA A 63 -14.18 -12.52 -16.78
CA ALA A 63 -15.62 -12.56 -16.77
C ALA A 63 -16.24 -11.22 -17.17
N LYS A 64 -15.66 -10.13 -16.66
CA LYS A 64 -16.16 -8.77 -16.84
C LYS A 64 -15.03 -7.76 -16.62
N ALA A 65 -15.01 -6.74 -17.43
CA ALA A 65 -14.26 -5.51 -17.18
C ALA A 65 -15.24 -4.34 -17.19
N MET A 66 -15.22 -3.52 -16.13
CA MET A 66 -16.09 -2.37 -16.00
C MET A 66 -15.31 -1.16 -15.52
N SER A 67 -15.58 -0.02 -16.12
CA SER A 67 -15.08 1.27 -15.68
C SER A 67 -16.24 2.20 -15.36
N ALA A 68 -16.23 2.82 -14.16
CA ALA A 68 -17.16 3.86 -13.77
C ALA A 68 -16.38 5.15 -13.52
N TYR A 69 -16.56 6.13 -14.40
CA TYR A 69 -15.81 7.39 -14.35
C TYR A 69 -16.54 8.48 -13.56
N ASP A 70 -17.86 8.54 -13.69
CA ASP A 70 -18.69 9.51 -12.97
C ASP A 70 -18.90 9.09 -11.51
N LYS A 71 -18.74 10.07 -10.59
CA LYS A 71 -18.89 9.84 -9.15
C LYS A 71 -20.29 9.36 -8.78
N SER A 72 -21.35 10.00 -9.29
CA SER A 72 -22.73 9.67 -8.96
C SER A 72 -23.10 8.29 -9.47
N PHE A 73 -22.61 7.91 -10.65
CA PHE A 73 -22.80 6.58 -11.20
C PHE A 73 -22.06 5.52 -10.38
N SER A 74 -20.83 5.80 -9.96
CA SER A 74 -20.06 4.93 -9.06
C SER A 74 -20.75 4.76 -7.71
N ASP A 75 -21.29 5.83 -7.14
CA ASP A 75 -22.05 5.80 -5.88
C ASP A 75 -23.32 4.97 -6.00
N ALA A 76 -24.00 5.00 -7.15
CA ALA A 76 -25.19 4.18 -7.41
C ALA A 76 -24.87 2.67 -7.44
N ILE A 77 -23.65 2.29 -7.83
CA ILE A 77 -23.22 0.88 -7.86
C ILE A 77 -22.71 0.44 -6.49
N TYR A 78 -21.84 1.23 -5.84
CA TYR A 78 -21.05 0.82 -4.68
C TYR A 78 -21.44 1.55 -3.38
N THR A 79 -22.55 2.27 -3.38
CA THR A 79 -23.05 3.12 -2.28
C THR A 79 -22.21 4.38 -2.06
N VAL A 80 -22.82 5.38 -1.42
CA VAL A 80 -22.17 6.66 -1.12
C VAL A 80 -21.13 6.49 0.00
N GLU A 81 -19.99 7.17 -0.11
CA GLU A 81 -19.01 7.27 0.98
C GLU A 81 -19.42 8.37 1.97
N LYS A 82 -19.14 8.15 3.28
CA LYS A 82 -19.55 9.07 4.35
C LYS A 82 -18.99 10.49 4.19
N ASP A 83 -17.76 10.59 3.71
CA ASP A 83 -17.06 11.86 3.47
C ASP A 83 -17.25 12.40 2.05
N GLY A 84 -18.03 11.71 1.22
CA GLY A 84 -18.30 12.07 -0.16
C GLY A 84 -17.12 11.87 -1.11
N ARG A 85 -16.01 11.25 -0.66
CA ARG A 85 -14.84 10.93 -1.49
C ARG A 85 -15.01 9.55 -2.12
N TYR A 86 -14.49 9.34 -3.33
CA TYR A 86 -14.51 8.04 -4.00
C TYR A 86 -13.15 7.36 -4.07
N VAL A 87 -12.04 8.09 -3.85
CA VAL A 87 -10.69 7.52 -3.74
C VAL A 87 -10.42 7.23 -2.27
N THR A 88 -10.98 6.13 -1.76
CA THR A 88 -10.85 5.71 -0.36
C THR A 88 -10.67 4.20 -0.26
N GLU A 89 -10.05 3.74 0.82
CA GLU A 89 -9.92 2.31 1.12
C GLU A 89 -11.29 1.64 1.25
N SER A 90 -12.23 2.30 1.94
CA SER A 90 -13.59 1.78 2.11
C SER A 90 -14.32 1.60 0.77
N ARG A 91 -14.12 2.51 -0.19
CA ARG A 91 -14.63 2.37 -1.56
C ARG A 91 -14.04 1.14 -2.23
N LEU A 92 -12.72 0.97 -2.17
CA LEU A 92 -12.05 -0.19 -2.76
C LEU A 92 -12.58 -1.51 -2.17
N ILE A 93 -12.71 -1.59 -0.84
CA ILE A 93 -13.24 -2.79 -0.17
C ILE A 93 -14.67 -3.10 -0.64
N LYS A 94 -15.55 -2.09 -0.69
CA LYS A 94 -16.93 -2.24 -1.20
C LYS A 94 -16.94 -2.74 -2.65
N MET A 95 -16.04 -2.25 -3.50
CA MET A 95 -15.91 -2.71 -4.88
C MET A 95 -15.52 -4.19 -4.93
N LEU A 96 -14.46 -4.57 -4.21
CA LEU A 96 -13.98 -5.95 -4.16
C LEU A 96 -15.07 -6.91 -3.65
N ASP A 97 -15.78 -6.54 -2.58
CA ASP A 97 -16.84 -7.37 -1.99
C ASP A 97 -18.06 -7.49 -2.93
N TYR A 98 -18.47 -6.39 -3.54
CA TYR A 98 -19.58 -6.38 -4.49
C TYR A 98 -19.27 -7.25 -5.71
N GLU A 99 -18.10 -7.08 -6.31
CA GLU A 99 -17.72 -7.81 -7.50
C GLU A 99 -17.49 -9.32 -7.24
N THR A 100 -16.92 -9.66 -6.08
CA THR A 100 -16.77 -11.05 -5.64
C THR A 100 -18.13 -11.70 -5.45
N ARG A 101 -19.08 -11.03 -4.79
CA ARG A 101 -20.46 -11.54 -4.65
C ARG A 101 -21.11 -11.73 -6.01
N LYS A 102 -20.94 -10.78 -6.94
CA LYS A 102 -21.56 -10.84 -8.26
C LYS A 102 -21.01 -11.94 -9.16
N ILE A 103 -19.74 -12.28 -9.05
CA ILE A 103 -19.19 -13.43 -9.77
C ILE A 103 -19.71 -14.75 -9.19
N GLU A 104 -19.77 -14.89 -7.86
CA GLU A 104 -20.33 -16.07 -7.19
C GLU A 104 -21.80 -16.29 -7.51
N GLU A 105 -22.62 -15.21 -7.55
CA GLU A 105 -24.03 -15.30 -7.90
C GLU A 105 -24.28 -15.74 -9.35
N ARG A 106 -23.39 -15.44 -10.28
CA ARG A 106 -23.57 -15.63 -11.72
C ARG A 106 -22.89 -16.85 -12.29
N ILE A 107 -21.88 -17.34 -11.63
CA ILE A 107 -21.06 -18.46 -12.09
C ILE A 107 -21.18 -19.60 -11.08
N PRO A 108 -22.08 -20.56 -11.32
CA PRO A 108 -22.30 -21.68 -10.41
C PRO A 108 -21.02 -22.51 -10.23
N ARG A 109 -20.70 -22.82 -9.01
CA ARG A 109 -19.52 -23.62 -8.65
C ARG A 109 -19.62 -25.06 -9.17
N GLU A 110 -20.82 -25.58 -9.24
CA GLU A 110 -21.11 -26.92 -9.74
C GLU A 110 -20.63 -27.09 -11.19
N ASP A 111 -20.82 -26.06 -12.01
CA ASP A 111 -20.38 -26.03 -13.42
C ASP A 111 -18.89 -25.63 -13.56
N ASN A 112 -18.28 -25.12 -12.49
CA ASN A 112 -16.93 -24.56 -12.50
C ASN A 112 -16.08 -25.06 -11.30
N PRO A 113 -15.98 -26.37 -11.06
CA PRO A 113 -15.41 -26.91 -9.83
C PRO A 113 -13.90 -26.66 -9.67
N THR A 114 -13.19 -26.41 -10.77
CA THR A 114 -11.74 -26.15 -10.76
C THR A 114 -11.38 -24.67 -10.75
N LYS A 115 -12.37 -23.78 -10.87
CA LYS A 115 -12.12 -22.33 -10.95
C LYS A 115 -11.76 -21.72 -9.60
N THR A 116 -10.75 -20.90 -9.60
CA THR A 116 -10.45 -19.93 -8.55
C THR A 116 -10.93 -18.56 -9.01
N PHE A 117 -11.72 -17.89 -8.18
CA PHE A 117 -12.25 -16.58 -8.55
C PHE A 117 -11.39 -15.47 -8.00
N PHE A 118 -11.33 -14.36 -8.75
CA PHE A 118 -10.77 -13.11 -8.26
C PHE A 118 -11.63 -11.91 -8.65
N SER A 119 -11.51 -10.86 -7.85
CA SER A 119 -11.97 -9.51 -8.17
C SER A 119 -10.80 -8.57 -8.02
N TYR A 120 -10.42 -7.92 -9.10
CA TYR A 120 -9.46 -6.81 -9.07
C TYR A 120 -10.25 -5.51 -9.12
N ALA A 121 -9.85 -4.56 -8.28
CA ALA A 121 -10.44 -3.23 -8.29
C ALA A 121 -9.38 -2.15 -8.08
N ASN A 122 -9.66 -0.98 -8.63
CA ASN A 122 -8.95 0.24 -8.30
C ASN A 122 -9.90 1.44 -8.25
N THR A 123 -9.56 2.41 -7.41
CA THR A 123 -10.20 3.73 -7.37
C THR A 123 -9.10 4.77 -7.29
N VAL A 124 -8.94 5.53 -8.38
CA VAL A 124 -7.76 6.34 -8.64
C VAL A 124 -8.13 7.70 -9.18
N ALA A 125 -7.46 8.73 -8.67
CA ALA A 125 -7.39 10.05 -9.27
C ALA A 125 -5.96 10.29 -9.77
N THR A 126 -5.80 10.61 -11.05
CA THR A 126 -4.53 11.08 -11.60
C THR A 126 -4.34 12.57 -11.29
N ILE A 127 -3.14 13.09 -11.57
CA ILE A 127 -2.86 14.52 -11.48
C ILE A 127 -3.92 15.33 -12.23
N ASP A 128 -4.41 16.40 -11.61
CA ASP A 128 -5.41 17.27 -12.24
C ASP A 128 -4.80 18.13 -13.34
N TYR A 129 -5.66 18.67 -14.21
CA TYR A 129 -5.22 19.53 -15.30
C TYR A 129 -4.42 20.77 -14.84
N ALA A 130 -4.76 21.31 -13.65
CA ALA A 130 -4.07 22.46 -13.07
C ALA A 130 -2.77 22.06 -12.35
N LYS A 131 -2.45 20.76 -12.25
CA LYS A 131 -1.29 20.18 -11.55
C LYS A 131 -1.19 20.59 -10.07
N LYS A 132 -2.32 20.89 -9.45
CA LYS A 132 -2.40 21.30 -8.04
C LYS A 132 -2.50 20.10 -7.10
N ASN A 133 -3.18 19.04 -7.53
CA ASN A 133 -3.36 17.82 -6.76
C ASN A 133 -2.49 16.71 -7.35
N LYS A 134 -1.73 16.04 -6.51
CA LYS A 134 -0.96 14.84 -6.90
C LYS A 134 -1.92 13.67 -7.13
N GLY A 135 -1.61 12.85 -8.11
CA GLY A 135 -2.37 11.63 -8.35
C GLY A 135 -2.13 10.60 -7.25
N HIS A 136 -3.19 9.92 -6.83
CA HIS A 136 -3.12 8.82 -5.86
C HIS A 136 -4.28 7.84 -6.05
N GLY A 137 -4.19 6.68 -5.44
CA GLY A 137 -5.27 5.71 -5.53
C GLY A 137 -5.15 4.52 -4.60
N TRP A 138 -6.25 3.80 -4.50
CA TRP A 138 -6.34 2.51 -3.86
C TRP A 138 -6.48 1.41 -4.90
N VAL A 139 -5.70 0.36 -4.78
CA VAL A 139 -5.63 -0.78 -5.69
C VAL A 139 -5.72 -2.05 -4.89
N GLY A 140 -6.48 -3.03 -5.35
CA GLY A 140 -6.58 -4.28 -4.61
C GLY A 140 -7.05 -5.47 -5.43
N ILE A 141 -6.77 -6.63 -4.88
CA ILE A 141 -7.26 -7.91 -5.39
C ILE A 141 -7.82 -8.75 -4.24
N LYS A 142 -9.00 -9.31 -4.45
CA LYS A 142 -9.61 -10.33 -3.59
C LYS A 142 -9.68 -11.63 -4.39
N PHE A 143 -9.03 -12.70 -3.93
CA PHE A 143 -8.79 -13.89 -4.74
C PHE A 143 -8.76 -15.18 -3.92
N GLN A 144 -8.93 -16.29 -4.61
CA GLN A 144 -8.78 -17.65 -4.10
C GLN A 144 -7.51 -18.28 -4.67
N SER A 145 -6.75 -19.00 -3.86
CA SER A 145 -5.61 -19.78 -4.33
C SER A 145 -6.04 -21.18 -4.79
N LYS A 146 -7.10 -21.72 -4.19
CA LYS A 146 -7.72 -23.01 -4.55
C LYS A 146 -9.23 -22.83 -4.70
N PRO A 147 -9.87 -23.69 -5.53
CA PRO A 147 -11.31 -23.66 -5.70
C PRO A 147 -12.04 -23.82 -4.37
N ASN A 148 -13.12 -23.05 -4.18
CA ASN A 148 -13.98 -23.07 -2.99
C ASN A 148 -13.31 -22.69 -1.65
N GLU A 149 -12.06 -22.21 -1.67
CA GLU A 149 -11.41 -21.62 -0.49
C GLU A 149 -12.01 -20.27 -0.14
N SER A 150 -11.87 -19.86 1.13
CA SER A 150 -12.14 -18.49 1.53
C SER A 150 -11.18 -17.53 0.86
N TYR A 151 -11.66 -16.34 0.52
CA TYR A 151 -10.87 -15.33 -0.17
C TYR A 151 -9.79 -14.73 0.71
N SER A 152 -8.66 -14.45 0.10
CA SER A 152 -7.62 -13.58 0.64
C SER A 152 -7.56 -12.28 -0.15
N THR A 153 -7.08 -11.22 0.48
CA THR A 153 -7.10 -9.88 -0.09
C THR A 153 -5.74 -9.20 0.07
N ILE A 154 -5.32 -8.48 -0.96
CA ILE A 154 -4.17 -7.58 -0.93
C ILE A 154 -4.68 -6.20 -1.32
N ILE A 155 -4.40 -5.20 -0.49
CA ILE A 155 -4.78 -3.81 -0.70
C ILE A 155 -3.53 -2.95 -0.68
N LEU A 156 -3.41 -2.04 -1.63
CA LEU A 156 -2.34 -1.05 -1.74
C LEU A 156 -2.93 0.36 -1.74
N HIS A 157 -2.28 1.30 -1.08
CA HIS A 157 -2.39 2.71 -1.41
C HIS A 157 -1.15 3.15 -2.15
N ILE A 158 -1.33 3.97 -3.18
CA ILE A 158 -0.26 4.45 -4.05
C ILE A 158 -0.33 5.97 -4.23
N GLN A 159 0.83 6.57 -4.38
CA GLN A 159 0.98 7.96 -4.81
C GLN A 159 1.83 8.00 -6.08
N PHE A 160 1.33 8.68 -7.11
CA PHE A 160 2.11 8.87 -8.33
C PHE A 160 3.13 9.99 -8.14
N LYS A 161 4.34 9.76 -8.62
CA LYS A 161 5.42 10.76 -8.64
C LYS A 161 5.56 11.45 -9.98
N GLU A 162 5.08 10.82 -11.04
CA GLU A 162 5.02 11.39 -12.39
C GLU A 162 4.09 12.60 -12.43
N THR A 163 4.40 13.54 -13.34
CA THR A 163 3.64 14.79 -13.49
C THR A 163 2.79 14.81 -14.77
N ASP A 164 2.53 13.64 -15.33
CA ASP A 164 1.70 13.44 -16.53
C ASP A 164 0.63 12.37 -16.25
N SER A 165 -0.63 12.70 -16.54
CA SER A 165 -1.77 11.82 -16.27
C SER A 165 -1.73 10.53 -17.09
N LYS A 166 -1.19 10.56 -18.31
CA LYS A 166 -1.08 9.37 -19.16
C LYS A 166 -0.04 8.40 -18.59
N LEU A 167 1.14 8.93 -18.20
CA LEU A 167 2.18 8.12 -17.57
C LEU A 167 1.68 7.48 -16.27
N GLN A 168 0.95 8.23 -15.44
CA GLN A 168 0.34 7.70 -14.22
C GLN A 168 -0.63 6.55 -14.50
N GLN A 169 -1.41 6.61 -15.59
CA GLN A 169 -2.30 5.53 -16.01
C GLN A 169 -1.50 4.30 -16.48
N GLU A 170 -0.45 4.49 -17.27
CA GLU A 170 0.44 3.42 -17.74
C GLU A 170 1.13 2.73 -16.56
N THR A 171 1.66 3.49 -15.61
CA THR A 171 2.25 2.99 -14.35
C THR A 171 1.26 2.16 -13.54
N LEU A 172 0.02 2.64 -13.39
CA LEU A 172 -1.05 1.90 -12.71
C LEU A 172 -1.35 0.58 -13.42
N GLY A 173 -1.38 0.59 -14.75
CA GLY A 173 -1.61 -0.61 -15.55
C GLY A 173 -0.58 -1.70 -15.29
N ILE A 174 0.69 -1.33 -15.28
CA ILE A 174 1.82 -2.24 -14.97
C ILE A 174 1.72 -2.77 -13.53
N LEU A 175 1.50 -1.86 -12.56
CA LEU A 175 1.35 -2.23 -11.15
C LEU A 175 0.20 -3.21 -10.93
N GLY A 176 -0.94 -2.98 -11.59
CA GLY A 176 -2.11 -3.85 -11.49
C GLY A 176 -1.85 -5.26 -12.02
N VAL A 177 -1.12 -5.38 -13.15
CA VAL A 177 -0.68 -6.70 -13.67
C VAL A 177 0.27 -7.37 -12.69
N ASN A 178 1.24 -6.64 -12.14
CA ASN A 178 2.17 -7.18 -11.14
C ASN A 178 1.45 -7.68 -9.90
N LEU A 179 0.45 -6.94 -9.40
CA LEU A 179 -0.35 -7.33 -8.24
C LEU A 179 -1.13 -8.64 -8.50
N ILE A 180 -1.81 -8.75 -9.65
CA ILE A 180 -2.57 -9.96 -9.99
C ILE A 180 -1.63 -11.15 -10.17
N TYR A 181 -0.52 -10.96 -10.87
CA TYR A 181 0.49 -12.00 -11.07
C TYR A 181 1.11 -12.44 -9.74
N GLY A 182 1.48 -11.49 -8.88
CA GLY A 182 2.02 -11.75 -7.55
C GLY A 182 1.05 -12.52 -6.66
N ALA A 183 -0.24 -12.16 -6.68
CA ALA A 183 -1.28 -12.85 -5.94
C ALA A 183 -1.39 -14.34 -6.30
N TYR A 184 -1.26 -14.70 -7.57
CA TYR A 184 -1.38 -16.09 -8.00
C TYR A 184 -0.07 -16.88 -7.95
N TYR A 185 1.06 -16.25 -8.23
CA TYR A 185 2.32 -16.98 -8.41
C TYR A 185 3.38 -16.73 -7.34
N GLN A 186 3.18 -15.72 -6.47
CA GLN A 186 4.18 -15.33 -5.47
C GLN A 186 3.62 -15.14 -4.05
N HIS A 187 2.33 -15.42 -3.82
CA HIS A 187 1.68 -15.19 -2.52
C HIS A 187 2.29 -15.97 -1.33
N HIS A 188 3.03 -17.03 -1.60
CA HIS A 188 3.72 -17.83 -0.59
C HIS A 188 4.95 -17.11 0.01
N ASP A 189 5.48 -16.09 -0.67
CA ASP A 189 6.53 -15.20 -0.19
C ASP A 189 6.11 -13.75 -0.38
N THR A 190 5.55 -13.15 0.68
CA THR A 190 5.03 -11.78 0.63
C THR A 190 6.12 -10.73 0.36
N LYS A 191 7.36 -10.98 0.78
CA LYS A 191 8.49 -10.07 0.49
C LYS A 191 8.86 -10.12 -1.00
N LYS A 192 8.88 -11.30 -1.60
CA LYS A 192 9.07 -11.47 -3.05
C LYS A 192 7.92 -10.83 -3.82
N LEU A 193 6.67 -11.04 -3.38
CA LEU A 193 5.49 -10.40 -3.97
C LEU A 193 5.61 -8.88 -3.95
N ILE A 194 5.96 -8.28 -2.80
CA ILE A 194 6.12 -6.82 -2.68
C ILE A 194 7.21 -6.30 -3.63
N HIS A 195 8.35 -6.99 -3.72
CA HIS A 195 9.39 -6.62 -4.69
C HIS A 195 8.88 -6.66 -6.13
N SER A 196 8.12 -7.69 -6.49
CA SER A 196 7.61 -7.86 -7.84
C SER A 196 6.54 -6.84 -8.26
N LEU A 197 6.00 -6.06 -7.30
CA LEU A 197 5.11 -4.94 -7.62
C LEU A 197 5.82 -3.86 -8.45
N TYR A 198 7.15 -3.75 -8.30
CA TYR A 198 7.98 -2.82 -9.05
C TYR A 198 8.62 -3.43 -10.30
N ASP A 199 8.23 -4.64 -10.72
CA ASP A 199 8.70 -5.21 -11.97
C ASP A 199 8.31 -4.29 -13.13
N HIS A 200 9.32 -3.85 -13.93
CA HIS A 200 9.16 -2.88 -15.01
C HIS A 200 8.63 -1.50 -14.57
N LEU A 201 8.83 -1.13 -13.31
CA LEU A 201 8.55 0.18 -12.74
C LEU A 201 9.75 0.69 -11.95
N ASP A 202 9.96 2.00 -12.02
CA ASP A 202 10.95 2.69 -11.21
C ASP A 202 10.30 3.34 -9.97
N LYS A 203 11.09 3.55 -8.92
CA LYS A 203 10.61 4.13 -7.64
C LYS A 203 10.34 5.63 -7.74
N ASP A 204 10.69 6.27 -8.82
CA ASP A 204 10.37 7.65 -9.16
C ASP A 204 9.06 7.79 -9.95
N GLN A 205 8.43 6.69 -10.36
CA GLN A 205 7.12 6.69 -11.00
C GLN A 205 5.98 6.58 -10.00
N VAL A 206 6.13 5.71 -9.01
CA VAL A 206 5.07 5.43 -8.01
C VAL A 206 5.67 5.13 -6.64
N GLU A 207 4.97 5.55 -5.61
CA GLU A 207 5.22 5.21 -4.21
C GLU A 207 4.09 4.30 -3.71
N ILE A 208 4.44 3.21 -3.04
CA ILE A 208 3.49 2.36 -2.31
C ILE A 208 3.65 2.71 -0.83
N ASP A 209 2.78 3.55 -0.29
CA ASP A 209 2.86 4.04 1.09
C ASP A 209 1.98 3.27 2.08
N SER A 210 1.17 2.32 1.57
CA SER A 210 0.44 1.37 2.40
C SER A 210 0.25 0.06 1.67
N ILE A 211 0.39 -1.04 2.42
CA ILE A 211 0.06 -2.39 1.97
C ILE A 211 -0.61 -3.16 3.10
N ASN A 212 -1.67 -3.89 2.77
CA ASN A 212 -2.40 -4.73 3.71
C ASN A 212 -2.71 -6.10 3.11
N PHE A 213 -2.32 -7.15 3.82
CA PHE A 213 -2.62 -8.54 3.51
C PHE A 213 -3.64 -9.07 4.50
N SER A 214 -4.69 -9.71 4.02
CA SER A 214 -5.72 -10.30 4.87
C SER A 214 -6.30 -11.59 4.28
N GLY A 215 -6.97 -12.38 5.13
CA GLY A 215 -7.56 -13.66 4.74
C GLY A 215 -6.67 -14.87 5.02
N PRO A 216 -7.14 -16.08 4.67
CA PRO A 216 -6.54 -17.34 5.10
C PRO A 216 -5.08 -17.54 4.68
N LEU A 217 -4.69 -17.07 3.49
CA LEU A 217 -3.33 -17.20 2.99
C LEU A 217 -2.33 -16.36 3.81
N PHE A 218 -2.81 -15.27 4.41
CA PHE A 218 -1.99 -14.26 5.05
C PHE A 218 -2.18 -14.16 6.56
N LYS A 219 -2.82 -15.17 7.18
CA LYS A 219 -3.13 -15.18 8.63
C LYS A 219 -1.90 -15.03 9.55
N ASN A 220 -0.72 -15.40 9.07
CA ASN A 220 0.54 -15.32 9.81
C ASN A 220 1.38 -14.09 9.39
N ILE A 221 0.86 -13.21 8.54
CA ILE A 221 1.58 -12.02 8.07
C ILE A 221 1.25 -10.86 9.01
N ASP A 222 2.28 -10.27 9.60
CA ASP A 222 2.15 -8.99 10.30
C ASP A 222 2.33 -7.84 9.30
N ASN A 223 1.26 -7.08 9.07
CA ASN A 223 1.26 -5.97 8.12
C ASN A 223 2.22 -4.84 8.51
N ARG A 224 2.60 -4.73 9.79
CA ARG A 224 3.60 -3.74 10.24
C ARG A 224 5.00 -4.10 9.73
N LEU A 225 5.32 -5.41 9.68
CA LEU A 225 6.57 -5.88 9.06
C LEU A 225 6.58 -5.65 7.55
N MET A 226 5.44 -5.79 6.88
CA MET A 226 5.32 -5.46 5.46
C MET A 226 5.48 -3.96 5.22
N SER A 227 4.91 -3.12 6.08
CA SER A 227 5.10 -1.66 6.06
C SER A 227 6.56 -1.26 6.31
N LEU A 228 7.24 -1.88 7.30
CA LEU A 228 8.67 -1.71 7.53
C LEU A 228 9.49 -2.12 6.29
N PHE A 229 9.09 -3.20 5.62
CA PHE A 229 9.74 -3.67 4.41
C PHE A 229 9.66 -2.66 3.26
N LEU A 230 8.52 -1.96 3.11
CA LEU A 230 8.37 -0.86 2.13
C LEU A 230 9.41 0.24 2.38
N VAL A 231 9.53 0.73 3.63
CA VAL A 231 10.49 1.79 3.99
C VAL A 231 11.93 1.32 3.78
N LYS A 232 12.26 0.11 4.26
CA LYS A 232 13.60 -0.48 4.13
C LYS A 232 14.06 -0.59 2.68
N ASN A 233 13.14 -0.86 1.76
CA ASN A 233 13.44 -1.00 0.34
C ASN A 233 13.24 0.29 -0.47
N GLY A 234 12.96 1.42 0.19
CA GLY A 234 12.78 2.73 -0.45
C GLY A 234 11.56 2.80 -1.37
N MET A 235 10.54 1.98 -1.10
CA MET A 235 9.26 2.01 -1.80
C MET A 235 8.36 3.11 -1.28
N THR A 236 8.58 3.54 -0.03
CA THR A 236 8.05 4.75 0.59
C THR A 236 9.09 5.35 1.54
N GLN A 237 8.93 6.62 1.89
CA GLN A 237 9.83 7.31 2.83
C GLN A 237 9.45 7.06 4.29
N ALA A 238 8.15 6.88 4.58
CA ALA A 238 7.67 6.65 5.93
C ALA A 238 6.34 5.89 5.94
N VAL A 239 6.11 5.17 7.04
CA VAL A 239 4.84 4.50 7.37
C VAL A 239 4.44 4.86 8.79
N MET A 240 3.13 4.81 9.08
CA MET A 240 2.61 5.17 10.40
C MET A 240 1.70 4.07 10.94
N PHE A 241 1.70 3.95 12.29
CA PHE A 241 0.80 3.05 13.03
C PHE A 241 0.04 3.88 14.06
N GLY A 242 -1.26 3.65 14.13
CA GLY A 242 -2.10 4.28 15.16
C GLY A 242 -1.95 3.62 16.52
N PRO A 243 -2.58 4.20 17.57
CA PRO A 243 -2.63 3.59 18.91
C PRO A 243 -3.25 2.20 18.94
N ASP A 244 -4.04 1.85 17.92
CA ASP A 244 -4.63 0.53 17.70
C ASP A 244 -3.64 -0.49 17.08
N GLY A 245 -2.40 -0.08 16.83
CA GLY A 245 -1.36 -0.89 16.18
C GLY A 245 -1.59 -1.10 14.68
N GLN A 246 -2.63 -0.51 14.10
CA GLN A 246 -2.94 -0.66 12.69
C GLN A 246 -2.20 0.37 11.83
N SER A 247 -1.83 -0.03 10.61
CA SER A 247 -1.26 0.90 9.62
C SER A 247 -2.24 2.04 9.33
N LYS A 248 -1.72 3.25 9.30
CA LYS A 248 -2.46 4.48 8.99
C LYS A 248 -1.78 5.19 7.83
N LEU A 249 -2.56 5.69 6.89
CA LEU A 249 -1.99 6.59 5.88
C LEU A 249 -1.52 7.88 6.55
N PRO A 250 -0.31 8.36 6.23
CA PRO A 250 0.18 9.65 6.73
C PRO A 250 -0.79 10.79 6.46
N ALA A 251 -1.41 10.83 5.29
CA ALA A 251 -2.42 11.82 4.94
C ALA A 251 -3.61 11.84 5.91
N ASN A 252 -4.06 10.69 6.43
CA ASN A 252 -5.19 10.62 7.35
C ASN A 252 -4.81 11.09 8.77
N VAL A 253 -3.54 10.97 9.14
CA VAL A 253 -3.04 11.30 10.46
C VAL A 253 -2.61 12.77 10.56
N LEU A 254 -1.97 13.27 9.50
CA LEU A 254 -1.24 14.55 9.51
C LEU A 254 -2.00 15.70 8.84
N TYR A 255 -3.03 15.41 8.02
CA TYR A 255 -3.69 16.44 7.23
C TYR A 255 -4.34 17.51 8.07
N ARG A 256 -3.91 18.77 7.89
CA ARG A 256 -4.38 19.95 8.61
C ARG A 256 -4.25 19.84 10.14
N LYS A 257 -3.26 19.09 10.64
CA LYS A 257 -2.98 18.98 12.07
C LYS A 257 -1.73 19.76 12.44
N ASN A 258 -1.72 20.30 13.66
CA ASN A 258 -0.47 20.67 14.32
C ASN A 258 0.29 19.38 14.65
N ILE A 259 1.60 19.36 14.46
CA ILE A 259 2.40 18.14 14.63
C ILE A 259 3.50 18.38 15.65
N LEU A 260 3.55 17.53 16.67
CA LEU A 260 4.67 17.41 17.58
C LEU A 260 5.36 16.08 17.34
N ALA A 261 6.60 16.09 16.84
CA ALA A 261 7.35 14.86 16.60
C ALA A 261 8.47 14.68 17.63
N LEU A 262 8.60 13.45 18.13
CA LEU A 262 9.68 13.02 19.00
C LEU A 262 10.44 11.90 18.30
N ARG A 263 11.73 12.14 18.01
CA ARG A 263 12.61 11.12 17.43
C ARG A 263 13.39 10.39 18.52
N GLY A 264 13.42 9.06 18.42
CA GLY A 264 14.20 8.25 19.36
C GLY A 264 14.28 6.79 18.97
N SER A 265 15.15 6.04 19.65
CA SER A 265 15.23 4.58 19.48
C SER A 265 14.12 3.84 20.24
N PHE A 266 13.62 4.44 21.34
CA PHE A 266 12.59 3.89 22.24
C PHE A 266 12.85 2.40 22.59
N ARG A 267 14.07 2.11 23.05
CA ARG A 267 14.57 0.75 23.36
C ARG A 267 15.13 0.65 24.79
N PRO A 268 14.28 0.49 25.78
CA PRO A 268 12.84 0.70 25.81
C PRO A 268 12.42 2.18 25.89
N VAL A 269 11.10 2.42 25.86
CA VAL A 269 10.54 3.73 26.24
C VAL A 269 10.82 3.97 27.72
N THR A 270 11.36 5.14 28.04
CA THR A 270 11.72 5.52 29.42
C THR A 270 10.79 6.59 29.97
N ILE A 271 10.81 6.75 31.32
CA ILE A 271 10.10 7.88 31.97
C ILE A 271 10.60 9.21 31.42
N VAL A 272 11.88 9.32 31.04
CA VAL A 272 12.45 10.55 30.45
C VAL A 272 11.79 10.86 29.09
N ASN A 273 11.59 9.84 28.25
CA ASN A 273 10.88 10.05 26.96
C ASN A 273 9.45 10.55 27.17
N MET A 274 8.73 9.96 28.15
CA MET A 274 7.35 10.39 28.45
C MET A 274 7.28 11.76 29.09
N ASN A 275 8.24 12.12 29.93
CA ASN A 275 8.35 13.46 30.49
C ASN A 275 8.71 14.50 29.42
N MET A 276 9.61 14.17 28.50
CA MET A 276 9.94 15.01 27.36
C MET A 276 8.70 15.24 26.48
N TYR A 277 7.96 14.17 26.17
CA TYR A 277 6.69 14.28 25.44
C TYR A 277 5.73 15.26 26.13
N LYS A 278 5.42 15.02 27.43
CA LYS A 278 4.45 15.84 28.17
C LYS A 278 4.84 17.32 28.21
N LYS A 279 6.08 17.61 28.58
CA LYS A 279 6.59 19.00 28.66
C LYS A 279 6.61 19.66 27.27
N SER A 280 7.06 18.96 26.23
CA SER A 280 7.05 19.50 24.86
C SER A 280 5.63 19.76 24.36
N MET A 281 4.67 18.90 24.70
CA MET A 281 3.26 19.12 24.36
C MET A 281 2.69 20.33 25.07
N ASP A 282 2.92 20.47 26.40
CA ASP A 282 2.47 21.59 27.19
C ASP A 282 3.04 22.95 26.67
N SER A 283 4.36 22.98 26.37
CA SER A 283 5.00 24.17 25.80
C SER A 283 4.47 24.46 24.39
N PHE A 284 4.39 23.48 23.53
CA PHE A 284 3.95 23.64 22.13
C PHE A 284 2.53 24.21 22.05
N VAL A 285 1.62 23.67 22.87
CA VAL A 285 0.22 24.12 22.93
C VAL A 285 0.12 25.51 23.53
N SER A 286 0.77 25.75 24.67
CA SER A 286 0.67 27.03 25.37
C SER A 286 1.33 28.19 24.62
N GLU A 287 2.54 28.02 24.11
CA GLU A 287 3.29 29.03 23.37
C GLU A 287 2.65 29.44 22.05
N ASN A 288 1.93 28.53 21.41
CA ASN A 288 1.27 28.79 20.13
C ASN A 288 -0.25 28.97 20.24
N ASN A 289 -0.82 28.90 21.44
CA ASN A 289 -2.26 29.01 21.72
C ASN A 289 -3.07 28.00 20.86
N LEU A 290 -2.65 26.72 20.86
CA LEU A 290 -3.24 25.65 20.05
C LEU A 290 -4.32 24.89 20.82
N ASP A 291 -5.22 24.22 20.07
CA ASP A 291 -6.08 23.20 20.66
C ASP A 291 -5.30 21.86 20.74
N PRO A 292 -5.18 21.24 21.93
CA PRO A 292 -4.56 19.92 22.05
C PRO A 292 -5.23 18.85 21.17
N HIS A 293 -6.55 18.95 20.91
CA HIS A 293 -7.27 18.00 20.06
C HIS A 293 -6.94 18.12 18.57
N ASP A 294 -6.41 19.28 18.14
CA ASP A 294 -5.94 19.49 16.77
C ASP A 294 -4.43 19.27 16.62
N THR A 295 -3.80 18.75 17.67
CA THR A 295 -2.38 18.44 17.69
C THR A 295 -2.17 16.92 17.65
N THR A 296 -1.43 16.46 16.63
CA THR A 296 -1.02 15.06 16.50
C THR A 296 0.40 14.90 17.03
N VAL A 297 0.57 13.94 17.92
CA VAL A 297 1.91 13.56 18.43
C VAL A 297 2.41 12.34 17.68
N VAL A 298 3.64 12.42 17.17
CA VAL A 298 4.28 11.37 16.38
C VAL A 298 5.57 10.93 17.06
N PHE A 299 5.65 9.66 17.43
CA PHE A 299 6.89 9.03 17.90
C PHE A 299 7.60 8.41 16.71
N GLU A 300 8.72 9.00 16.32
CA GLU A 300 9.46 8.58 15.12
C GLU A 300 10.64 7.67 15.48
N ILE A 301 10.68 6.51 14.85
CA ILE A 301 11.82 5.59 14.84
C ILE A 301 12.39 5.60 13.42
N THR A 302 13.66 6.00 13.27
CA THR A 302 14.30 5.98 11.95
C THR A 302 14.85 4.59 11.61
N LEU A 303 15.00 4.28 10.32
CA LEU A 303 15.71 3.07 9.88
C LEU A 303 17.12 2.99 10.48
N SER A 304 17.80 4.13 10.60
CA SER A 304 19.14 4.19 11.23
C SER A 304 19.09 3.70 12.67
N ASN A 305 18.05 4.08 13.45
CA ASN A 305 17.86 3.60 14.82
C ASN A 305 17.58 2.09 14.89
N LEU A 306 16.96 1.53 13.86
CA LEU A 306 16.69 0.08 13.79
C LEU A 306 17.94 -0.69 13.32
N LEU A 307 18.84 -0.07 12.56
CA LEU A 307 20.04 -0.67 12.01
C LEU A 307 21.30 -0.53 12.90
N MET A 308 21.19 0.14 14.07
CA MET A 308 22.36 0.39 14.94
C MET A 308 23.17 -0.86 15.31
N GLU A 309 22.56 -2.04 15.29
CA GLU A 309 23.22 -3.33 15.56
C GLU A 309 23.48 -4.16 14.28
N GLY A 310 23.46 -3.52 13.11
CA GLY A 310 23.77 -4.10 11.80
C GLY A 310 22.57 -4.64 11.03
N LYS A 311 21.73 -5.47 11.62
CA LYS A 311 20.50 -5.97 10.99
C LYS A 311 19.28 -5.53 11.78
N ILE A 312 18.18 -5.26 11.08
CA ILE A 312 16.90 -5.00 11.74
C ILE A 312 16.41 -6.29 12.38
N ASP A 313 16.23 -6.26 13.70
CA ASP A 313 15.52 -7.28 14.44
C ASP A 313 14.01 -7.00 14.33
N GLU A 314 13.30 -7.83 13.56
CA GLU A 314 11.87 -7.68 13.32
C GLU A 314 11.04 -7.84 14.62
N ILE A 315 11.50 -8.67 15.56
CA ILE A 315 10.82 -8.89 16.85
C ILE A 315 10.99 -7.67 17.77
N ASP A 316 12.21 -7.15 17.86
CA ASP A 316 12.49 -5.93 18.64
C ASP A 316 11.71 -4.73 18.06
N PHE A 317 11.64 -4.61 16.74
CA PHE A 317 10.82 -3.58 16.09
C PHE A 317 9.35 -3.69 16.51
N LEU A 318 8.75 -4.88 16.43
CA LEU A 318 7.34 -5.08 16.82
C LEU A 318 7.11 -4.73 18.29
N HIS A 319 8.00 -5.15 19.19
CA HIS A 319 7.89 -4.82 20.61
C HIS A 319 7.94 -3.32 20.88
N ARG A 320 8.81 -2.55 20.18
CA ARG A 320 8.86 -1.09 20.29
C ARG A 320 7.57 -0.44 19.80
N ALA A 321 7.08 -0.87 18.62
CA ALA A 321 5.82 -0.37 18.06
C ALA A 321 4.65 -0.69 19.01
N ASP A 322 4.53 -1.93 19.49
CA ASP A 322 3.48 -2.36 20.41
C ASP A 322 3.49 -1.55 21.71
N LEU A 323 4.68 -1.34 22.30
CA LEU A 323 4.81 -0.55 23.52
C LEU A 323 4.33 0.90 23.32
N LEU A 324 4.79 1.57 22.26
CA LEU A 324 4.38 2.94 21.97
C LEU A 324 2.87 3.04 21.65
N CYS A 325 2.34 2.13 20.84
CA CYS A 325 0.91 2.08 20.53
C CYS A 325 0.07 1.83 21.80
N SER A 326 0.50 0.92 22.68
CA SER A 326 -0.18 0.64 23.96
C SER A 326 -0.21 1.84 24.92
N LEU A 327 0.75 2.75 24.79
CA LEU A 327 0.78 4.03 25.49
C LEU A 327 -0.08 5.11 24.82
N GLY A 328 -0.89 4.75 23.80
CA GLY A 328 -1.77 5.65 23.09
C GLY A 328 -1.07 6.53 22.05
N GLN A 329 0.16 6.19 21.63
CA GLN A 329 0.95 7.02 20.75
C GLN A 329 0.82 6.60 19.29
N THR A 330 0.94 7.59 18.38
CA THR A 330 1.12 7.32 16.95
C THR A 330 2.61 7.10 16.67
N VAL A 331 2.93 5.99 16.03
CA VAL A 331 4.31 5.59 15.70
C VAL A 331 4.57 5.83 14.22
N MET A 332 5.71 6.41 13.89
CA MET A 332 6.19 6.60 12.53
C MET A 332 7.52 5.90 12.35
N ILE A 333 7.65 5.13 11.28
CA ILE A 333 8.92 4.58 10.84
C ILE A 333 9.34 5.32 9.59
N SER A 334 10.56 5.86 9.58
CA SER A 334 11.04 6.71 8.50
C SER A 334 12.45 6.37 8.04
N CYS A 335 12.79 6.79 6.82
CA CYS A 335 14.17 6.76 6.32
C CYS A 335 14.90 8.10 6.49
N PHE A 336 14.30 9.09 7.16
CA PHE A 336 14.89 10.43 7.29
C PHE A 336 16.08 10.44 8.27
N GLN A 337 17.25 10.74 7.80
CA GLN A 337 18.43 10.92 8.65
C GLN A 337 18.39 12.32 9.33
N GLU A 338 18.12 13.35 8.53
CA GLU A 338 18.14 14.72 8.96
C GLU A 338 16.73 15.21 9.37
N TYR A 339 16.68 16.07 10.39
CA TYR A 339 15.43 16.63 10.90
C TYR A 339 14.71 17.52 9.89
N TYR A 340 15.45 18.26 9.03
CA TYR A 340 14.82 19.11 8.03
C TYR A 340 14.03 18.29 6.98
N LYS A 341 14.46 17.09 6.63
CA LYS A 341 13.71 16.19 5.73
C LYS A 341 12.40 15.71 6.37
N LEU A 342 12.41 15.49 7.67
CA LEU A 342 11.20 15.17 8.41
C LEU A 342 10.21 16.34 8.38
N THR A 343 10.69 17.59 8.56
CA THR A 343 9.82 18.76 8.48
C THR A 343 9.30 19.02 7.07
N GLU A 344 10.12 18.81 6.03
CA GLU A 344 9.67 18.84 4.63
C GLU A 344 8.58 17.80 4.36
N TYR A 345 8.76 16.59 4.89
CA TYR A 345 7.75 15.55 4.77
C TYR A 345 6.42 15.95 5.40
N PHE A 346 6.44 16.50 6.62
CA PHE A 346 5.22 16.99 7.27
C PHE A 346 4.57 18.15 6.50
N ALA A 347 5.35 19.04 5.91
CA ALA A 347 4.85 20.16 5.10
C ALA A 347 4.07 19.71 3.84
N HIS A 348 4.21 18.46 3.39
CA HIS A 348 3.36 17.91 2.34
C HIS A 348 1.91 17.67 2.78
N TYR A 349 1.66 17.52 4.09
CA TYR A 349 0.35 17.17 4.65
C TYR A 349 -0.33 18.30 5.40
N THR A 350 0.45 19.22 5.98
CA THR A 350 -0.10 20.30 6.79
C THR A 350 0.62 21.62 6.57
N ASN A 351 -0.14 22.72 6.64
CA ASN A 351 0.39 24.09 6.72
C ASN A 351 0.32 24.63 8.17
N GLU A 352 -0.09 23.79 9.12
CA GLU A 352 -0.18 24.14 10.53
C GLU A 352 1.20 24.08 11.20
N LYS A 353 1.26 24.31 12.50
CA LYS A 353 2.50 24.33 13.26
C LYS A 353 3.15 22.95 13.36
N VAL A 354 4.46 22.89 13.19
CA VAL A 354 5.26 21.67 13.39
C VAL A 354 6.34 21.96 14.42
N ALA A 355 6.43 21.11 15.43
CA ALA A 355 7.48 21.14 16.45
C ALA A 355 8.23 19.81 16.52
N LEU A 356 9.52 19.90 16.80
CA LEU A 356 10.39 18.75 17.01
C LEU A 356 10.92 18.77 18.44
N ALA A 357 10.62 17.73 19.22
CA ALA A 357 11.22 17.55 20.53
C ALA A 357 12.53 16.74 20.38
N MET A 358 13.63 17.36 20.73
CA MET A 358 14.98 16.81 20.59
C MET A 358 15.72 16.79 21.93
N GLY A 359 16.53 15.76 22.14
CA GLY A 359 17.49 15.74 23.23
C GLY A 359 18.67 16.69 22.95
N VAL A 360 19.31 17.22 24.00
CA VAL A 360 20.46 18.13 23.87
C VAL A 360 21.59 17.52 23.03
N SER A 361 21.82 16.21 23.13
CA SER A 361 22.80 15.48 22.33
C SER A 361 22.52 15.44 20.82
N SER A 362 21.29 15.78 20.41
CA SER A 362 20.93 15.86 19.00
C SER A 362 21.11 17.27 18.40
N LEU A 363 21.47 18.25 19.25
CA LEU A 363 21.74 19.63 18.86
C LEU A 363 23.25 19.92 18.73
N LEU A 364 24.08 19.04 19.28
CA LEU A 364 25.56 19.06 19.23
C LEU A 364 26.07 18.19 18.09
#